data_cbe7889d1afa7100445f3785d4da6087
#
_entry.id   cbe7889d1afa7100445f3785d4da6087
#
_cell.length_a   1.000
_cell.length_b   1.000
_cell.length_c   1.000
_cell.angle_alpha   90.00
_cell.angle_beta   90.00
_cell.angle_gamma   90.00
#
_symmetry.space_group_name_H-M   'P 1'
#
loop_
_entity.id
_entity.type
_entity.pdbx_description
1 polymer ?
#
loop_
_entity_poly.entity_id
_entity_poly.type
_entity_poly.pdbx_seq_one_letter_code
_entity_poly.pdbx_strand_id
1 'polypeptide(L)'
;MTSGPTVARGLHFVSDSPVPGLALAERRVRDPLATVICIHGGLDRGGSFARLARRTETFDLITYDRRGYQGSRNLQPLSLEDHIGDLLAIAERESQHGPVIFFGHSFGGVVALGAAIGDPTCAQLVITYESPLPWVLHRETGRPQLGDDPEYEAEIFFRRMVSNSAWERLSEHERESRRLDGPALFSDLALLRTGAVPFDLADLKTPTLYVYGDGPVEEYYRSLCDLLGTMNPLIETREIHHAGHGAHLSNPEQLASLISQTWEQLCASA
;
A
#
# COMPACT_ATOMS: atom_id res chain seq x y z
N MET A 1 7.27 -31.13 3.89
CA MET A 1 7.08 -30.24 5.04
C MET A 1 7.04 -28.84 4.46
N THR A 2 5.86 -28.29 4.28
CA THR A 2 5.68 -26.91 3.82
C THR A 2 6.10 -26.00 4.97
N SER A 3 7.21 -25.30 4.84
CA SER A 3 7.59 -24.23 5.76
C SER A 3 6.44 -23.21 5.78
N GLY A 4 5.82 -23.02 6.94
CA GLY A 4 4.81 -22.00 7.10
C GLY A 4 5.36 -20.61 6.75
N PRO A 5 4.50 -19.63 6.48
CA PRO A 5 4.92 -18.30 6.08
C PRO A 5 5.84 -17.71 7.15
N THR A 6 7.03 -17.27 6.74
CA THR A 6 8.00 -16.63 7.63
C THR A 6 7.51 -15.22 7.91
N VAL A 7 7.04 -14.98 9.12
CA VAL A 7 6.61 -13.64 9.57
C VAL A 7 7.84 -12.78 9.84
N ALA A 8 7.82 -11.54 9.36
CA ALA A 8 8.89 -10.59 9.60
C ALA A 8 8.97 -10.23 11.10
N ARG A 9 10.19 -10.04 11.62
CA ARG A 9 10.44 -9.77 13.04
C ARG A 9 9.63 -8.60 13.57
N GLY A 10 8.79 -8.86 14.59
CA GLY A 10 7.93 -7.86 15.23
C GLY A 10 6.48 -7.84 14.73
N LEU A 11 6.14 -8.73 13.82
CA LEU A 11 4.77 -9.04 13.40
C LEU A 11 4.42 -10.47 13.82
N HIS A 12 3.15 -10.76 14.04
CA HIS A 12 2.63 -12.09 14.35
C HIS A 12 1.62 -12.49 13.29
N PHE A 13 1.67 -13.74 12.87
CA PHE A 13 0.72 -14.27 11.89
C PHE A 13 -0.69 -14.38 12.50
N VAL A 14 -1.71 -14.00 11.73
CA VAL A 14 -3.13 -14.10 12.10
C VAL A 14 -3.73 -15.33 11.44
N SER A 15 -4.25 -16.25 12.24
CA SER A 15 -4.82 -17.53 11.75
C SER A 15 -6.26 -17.42 11.27
N ASP A 16 -7.00 -16.41 11.76
CA ASP A 16 -8.42 -16.18 11.51
C ASP A 16 -8.64 -14.95 10.60
N SER A 17 -8.09 -15.03 9.41
CA SER A 17 -8.30 -13.99 8.38
C SER A 17 -9.78 -13.88 8.00
N PRO A 18 -10.33 -12.65 7.90
CA PRO A 18 -11.73 -12.44 7.46
C PRO A 18 -11.93 -12.87 6.00
N VAL A 19 -10.85 -12.98 5.23
CA VAL A 19 -10.87 -13.50 3.86
C VAL A 19 -10.12 -14.82 3.84
N PRO A 20 -10.78 -15.96 3.58
CA PRO A 20 -10.13 -17.26 3.54
C PRO A 20 -8.95 -17.30 2.56
N GLY A 21 -7.78 -17.68 3.05
CA GLY A 21 -6.56 -17.75 2.25
C GLY A 21 -5.76 -16.46 2.14
N LEU A 22 -6.24 -15.34 2.69
CA LEU A 22 -5.50 -14.09 2.76
C LEU A 22 -4.52 -14.15 3.95
N ALA A 23 -3.24 -13.97 3.69
CA ALA A 23 -2.21 -14.00 4.71
C ALA A 23 -2.11 -12.65 5.42
N LEU A 24 -2.50 -12.61 6.70
CA LEU A 24 -2.44 -11.44 7.56
C LEU A 24 -1.34 -11.58 8.61
N ALA A 25 -0.76 -10.45 9.00
CA ALA A 25 0.11 -10.35 10.14
C ALA A 25 -0.20 -9.07 10.93
N GLU A 26 0.00 -9.12 12.24
CA GLU A 26 -0.35 -8.03 13.13
C GLU A 26 0.74 -7.73 14.16
N ARG A 27 0.72 -6.52 14.66
CA ARG A 27 1.35 -6.12 15.91
C ARG A 27 0.32 -5.37 16.74
N ARG A 28 0.03 -5.89 17.92
CA ARG A 28 -0.89 -5.27 18.87
C ARG A 28 -0.11 -4.52 19.95
N VAL A 29 -0.66 -3.42 20.41
CA VAL A 29 -0.15 -2.62 21.51
C VAL A 29 -1.19 -2.57 22.63
N ARG A 30 -0.77 -2.12 23.80
CA ARG A 30 -1.69 -1.88 24.89
C ARG A 30 -2.39 -0.54 24.70
N ASP A 31 -3.72 -0.51 24.81
CA ASP A 31 -4.57 0.69 24.68
C ASP A 31 -4.28 1.49 23.38
N PRO A 32 -4.49 0.90 22.20
CA PRO A 32 -4.19 1.55 20.92
C PRO A 32 -5.11 2.74 20.66
N LEU A 33 -4.56 3.79 20.06
CA LEU A 33 -5.34 4.96 19.62
C LEU A 33 -6.22 4.64 18.41
N ALA A 34 -5.73 3.80 17.52
CA ALA A 34 -6.40 3.30 16.33
C ALA A 34 -5.66 2.07 15.77
N THR A 35 -6.26 1.39 14.81
CA THR A 35 -5.61 0.34 14.03
C THR A 35 -5.17 0.88 12.68
N VAL A 36 -3.87 0.80 12.39
CA VAL A 36 -3.31 1.13 11.07
C VAL A 36 -3.28 -0.12 10.20
N ILE A 37 -4.06 -0.15 9.13
CA ILE A 37 -4.01 -1.22 8.13
C ILE A 37 -3.06 -0.78 7.02
N CYS A 38 -1.95 -1.52 6.86
CA CYS A 38 -0.91 -1.25 5.86
C CYS A 38 -1.13 -2.07 4.60
N ILE A 39 -1.25 -1.39 3.45
CA ILE A 39 -1.52 -1.97 2.14
C ILE A 39 -0.30 -1.79 1.25
N HIS A 40 0.33 -2.88 0.84
CA HIS A 40 1.57 -2.84 0.05
C HIS A 40 1.34 -2.56 -1.44
N GLY A 41 2.38 -2.10 -2.12
CA GLY A 41 2.41 -1.84 -3.56
C GLY A 41 2.62 -3.10 -4.42
N GLY A 42 2.84 -2.88 -5.71
CA GLY A 42 3.16 -3.95 -6.66
C GLY A 42 4.50 -4.61 -6.32
N LEU A 43 4.57 -5.93 -6.45
CA LEU A 43 5.74 -6.79 -6.18
C LEU A 43 6.33 -6.63 -4.77
N ASP A 44 5.51 -6.21 -3.82
CA ASP A 44 5.85 -6.09 -2.40
C ASP A 44 5.02 -7.09 -1.56
N ARG A 45 5.07 -6.99 -0.25
CA ARG A 45 4.43 -7.92 0.70
C ARG A 45 4.11 -7.24 2.03
N GLY A 46 3.20 -7.79 2.80
CA GLY A 46 2.86 -7.28 4.13
C GLY A 46 4.07 -7.18 5.07
N GLY A 47 4.97 -8.13 5.02
CA GLY A 47 6.18 -8.14 5.86
C GLY A 47 7.14 -6.95 5.66
N SER A 48 7.02 -6.18 4.56
CA SER A 48 7.81 -4.98 4.31
C SER A 48 7.53 -3.87 5.33
N PHE A 49 6.35 -3.85 5.93
CA PHE A 49 5.96 -2.89 6.98
C PHE A 49 6.48 -3.23 8.38
N ALA A 50 7.23 -4.31 8.57
CA ALA A 50 7.72 -4.71 9.88
C ALA A 50 8.61 -3.65 10.57
N ARG A 51 9.31 -2.80 9.80
CA ARG A 51 10.07 -1.69 10.37
C ARG A 51 9.14 -0.58 10.86
N LEU A 52 8.14 -0.22 10.07
CA LEU A 52 7.11 0.74 10.44
C LEU A 52 6.35 0.27 11.67
N ALA A 53 5.94 -1.00 11.72
CA ALA A 53 5.25 -1.59 12.86
C ALA A 53 6.00 -1.41 14.18
N ARG A 54 7.32 -1.47 14.18
CA ARG A 54 8.13 -1.25 15.40
C ARG A 54 8.22 0.21 15.84
N ARG A 55 7.82 1.16 14.99
CA ARG A 55 7.88 2.60 15.27
C ARG A 55 6.52 3.23 15.55
N THR A 56 5.43 2.53 15.25
CA THR A 56 4.06 2.98 15.56
C THR A 56 3.62 2.50 16.94
N GLU A 57 4.23 3.04 18.01
CA GLU A 57 4.12 2.49 19.38
C GLU A 57 2.73 2.63 20.01
N THR A 58 1.92 3.56 19.53
CA THR A 58 0.57 3.86 20.05
C THR A 58 -0.57 3.36 19.16
N PHE A 59 -0.26 2.64 18.09
CA PHE A 59 -1.24 2.09 17.16
C PHE A 59 -1.10 0.57 17.06
N ASP A 60 -2.21 -0.11 16.96
CA ASP A 60 -2.21 -1.45 16.40
C ASP A 60 -1.82 -1.36 14.92
N LEU A 61 -1.11 -2.36 14.41
CA LEU A 61 -0.77 -2.42 13.00
C LEU A 61 -1.16 -3.78 12.43
N ILE A 62 -1.95 -3.74 11.38
CA ILE A 62 -2.30 -4.90 10.55
C ILE A 62 -1.61 -4.73 9.20
N THR A 63 -1.09 -5.81 8.68
CA THR A 63 -0.61 -5.87 7.31
C THR A 63 -0.97 -7.22 6.70
N TYR A 64 -1.06 -7.28 5.39
CA TYR A 64 -1.41 -8.51 4.68
C TYR A 64 -0.69 -8.60 3.34
N ASP A 65 -0.50 -9.80 2.86
CA ASP A 65 -0.10 -10.00 1.48
C ASP A 65 -1.36 -9.87 0.62
N ARG A 66 -1.41 -8.85 -0.26
CA ARG A 66 -2.56 -8.69 -1.17
C ARG A 66 -2.77 -9.96 -2.00
N ARG A 67 -3.99 -10.24 -2.41
CA ARG A 67 -4.30 -11.40 -3.26
C ARG A 67 -3.36 -11.50 -4.45
N GLY A 68 -2.93 -12.70 -4.77
CA GLY A 68 -1.94 -12.99 -5.81
C GLY A 68 -0.48 -12.81 -5.38
N TYR A 69 -0.20 -12.28 -4.19
CA TYR A 69 1.16 -12.06 -3.70
C TYR A 69 1.50 -13.00 -2.54
N GLN A 70 2.73 -13.48 -2.52
CA GLN A 70 3.37 -14.20 -1.41
C GLN A 70 2.46 -15.24 -0.72
N GLY A 71 2.12 -15.04 0.54
CA GLY A 71 1.27 -15.93 1.34
C GLY A 71 -0.18 -16.03 0.83
N SER A 72 -0.63 -15.03 0.06
CA SER A 72 -1.96 -14.95 -0.58
C SER A 72 -1.95 -15.32 -2.07
N ARG A 73 -0.87 -15.92 -2.56
CA ARG A 73 -0.67 -16.21 -4.01
C ARG A 73 -1.76 -17.08 -4.62
N ASN A 74 -2.36 -17.96 -3.83
CA ASN A 74 -3.44 -18.83 -4.30
C ASN A 74 -4.77 -18.10 -4.54
N LEU A 75 -4.93 -16.87 -4.03
CA LEU A 75 -6.06 -16.02 -4.35
C LEU A 75 -5.82 -15.36 -5.70
N GLN A 76 -6.78 -15.49 -6.60
CA GLN A 76 -6.66 -14.91 -7.93
C GLN A 76 -6.61 -13.38 -7.84
N PRO A 77 -5.62 -12.74 -8.48
CA PRO A 77 -5.54 -11.30 -8.63
C PRO A 77 -6.45 -10.89 -9.78
N LEU A 78 -7.71 -10.58 -9.51
CA LEU A 78 -8.69 -10.33 -10.56
C LEU A 78 -8.80 -8.83 -10.87
N SER A 79 -9.34 -8.06 -9.97
CA SER A 79 -9.66 -6.66 -10.21
C SER A 79 -9.29 -5.77 -9.02
N LEU A 80 -9.39 -4.45 -9.21
CA LEU A 80 -9.24 -3.50 -8.11
C LEU A 80 -10.36 -3.71 -7.07
N GLU A 81 -11.55 -4.04 -7.52
CA GLU A 81 -12.72 -4.31 -6.68
C GLU A 81 -12.47 -5.50 -5.74
N ASP A 82 -11.78 -6.54 -6.21
CA ASP A 82 -11.41 -7.68 -5.36
C ASP A 82 -10.39 -7.29 -4.28
N HIS A 83 -9.40 -6.45 -4.61
CA HIS A 83 -8.47 -5.91 -3.62
C HIS A 83 -9.17 -4.98 -2.62
N ILE A 84 -10.11 -4.16 -3.08
CA ILE A 84 -10.95 -3.30 -2.22
C ILE A 84 -11.80 -4.16 -1.29
N GLY A 85 -12.44 -5.21 -1.81
CA GLY A 85 -13.25 -6.13 -1.01
C GLY A 85 -12.44 -6.80 0.11
N ASP A 86 -11.21 -7.22 -0.15
CA ASP A 86 -10.32 -7.76 0.88
C ASP A 86 -10.00 -6.72 1.96
N LEU A 87 -9.70 -5.48 1.56
CA LEU A 87 -9.41 -4.40 2.51
C LEU A 87 -10.62 -4.05 3.37
N LEU A 88 -11.81 -3.98 2.77
CA LEU A 88 -13.06 -3.70 3.49
C LEU A 88 -13.37 -4.80 4.51
N ALA A 89 -13.17 -6.07 4.17
CA ALA A 89 -13.35 -7.18 5.11
C ALA A 89 -12.39 -7.10 6.31
N ILE A 90 -11.13 -6.70 6.07
CA ILE A 90 -10.16 -6.46 7.15
C ILE A 90 -10.59 -5.26 8.00
N ALA A 91 -11.02 -4.16 7.36
CA ALA A 91 -11.46 -2.95 8.05
C ALA A 91 -12.70 -3.19 8.92
N GLU A 92 -13.68 -3.95 8.44
CA GLU A 92 -14.86 -4.36 9.20
C GLU A 92 -14.48 -5.13 10.47
N ARG A 93 -13.55 -6.09 10.36
CA ARG A 93 -13.01 -6.80 11.52
C ARG A 93 -12.35 -5.86 12.52
N GLU A 94 -11.49 -4.98 12.05
CA GLU A 94 -10.70 -4.11 12.92
C GLU A 94 -11.53 -2.97 13.53
N SER A 95 -12.57 -2.49 12.85
CA SER A 95 -13.48 -1.46 13.36
C SER A 95 -14.20 -1.85 14.64
N GLN A 96 -14.31 -3.15 14.92
CA GLN A 96 -14.86 -3.67 16.16
C GLN A 96 -13.96 -3.40 17.38
N HIS A 97 -12.70 -3.07 17.14
CA HIS A 97 -11.71 -2.79 18.18
C HIS A 97 -11.39 -1.29 18.34
N GLY A 98 -11.86 -0.45 17.43
CA GLY A 98 -11.65 1.00 17.48
C GLY A 98 -11.54 1.64 16.09
N PRO A 99 -11.06 2.89 16.03
CA PRO A 99 -10.88 3.60 14.78
C PRO A 99 -9.87 2.90 13.86
N VAL A 100 -10.09 3.02 12.54
CA VAL A 100 -9.24 2.43 11.50
C VAL A 100 -8.58 3.53 10.67
N ILE A 101 -7.29 3.36 10.38
CA ILE A 101 -6.49 4.20 9.48
C ILE A 101 -5.98 3.31 8.34
N PHE A 102 -6.16 3.73 7.10
CA PHE A 102 -5.49 3.09 5.98
C PHE A 102 -4.14 3.75 5.71
N PHE A 103 -3.09 2.95 5.59
CA PHE A 103 -1.79 3.38 5.10
C PHE A 103 -1.45 2.60 3.82
N GLY A 104 -1.63 3.23 2.66
CA GLY A 104 -1.42 2.61 1.36
C GLY A 104 -0.12 3.07 0.70
N HIS A 105 0.78 2.14 0.38
CA HIS A 105 2.01 2.40 -0.37
C HIS A 105 1.80 2.08 -1.85
N SER A 106 2.15 3.02 -2.74
CA SER A 106 2.10 2.81 -4.19
C SER A 106 0.72 2.31 -4.64
N PHE A 107 0.60 1.18 -5.33
CA PHE A 107 -0.70 0.61 -5.72
C PHE A 107 -1.62 0.33 -4.51
N GLY A 108 -1.05 0.03 -3.34
CA GLY A 108 -1.82 -0.11 -2.11
C GLY A 108 -2.60 1.15 -1.72
N GLY A 109 -2.10 2.34 -2.10
CA GLY A 109 -2.85 3.58 -1.91
C GLY A 109 -4.01 3.73 -2.89
N VAL A 110 -3.90 3.19 -4.11
CA VAL A 110 -5.04 3.11 -5.05
C VAL A 110 -6.16 2.26 -4.45
N VAL A 111 -5.80 1.11 -3.85
CA VAL A 111 -6.76 0.24 -3.14
C VAL A 111 -7.39 0.97 -1.94
N ALA A 112 -6.59 1.67 -1.13
CA ALA A 112 -7.07 2.41 0.03
C ALA A 112 -8.05 3.53 -0.33
N LEU A 113 -7.73 4.32 -1.38
CA LEU A 113 -8.61 5.37 -1.89
C LEU A 113 -9.91 4.80 -2.45
N GLY A 114 -9.83 3.73 -3.24
CA GLY A 114 -11.02 3.07 -3.78
C GLY A 114 -11.93 2.51 -2.68
N ALA A 115 -11.36 1.93 -1.62
CA ALA A 115 -12.11 1.45 -0.46
C ALA A 115 -12.83 2.60 0.28
N ALA A 116 -12.13 3.71 0.56
CA ALA A 116 -12.70 4.86 1.26
C ALA A 116 -13.76 5.62 0.44
N ILE A 117 -13.70 5.56 -0.90
CA ILE A 117 -14.73 6.09 -1.78
C ILE A 117 -15.95 5.16 -1.82
N GLY A 118 -15.72 3.85 -1.89
CA GLY A 118 -16.78 2.85 -1.91
C GLY A 118 -17.55 2.75 -0.60
N ASP A 119 -16.85 2.88 0.52
CA ASP A 119 -17.43 2.92 1.88
C ASP A 119 -16.73 3.99 2.73
N PRO A 120 -17.29 5.20 2.81
CA PRO A 120 -16.71 6.29 3.61
C PRO A 120 -16.64 6.03 5.13
N THR A 121 -17.24 4.96 5.61
CA THR A 121 -17.25 4.59 7.04
C THR A 121 -16.17 3.59 7.42
N CYS A 122 -15.51 2.97 6.45
CA CYS A 122 -14.53 1.91 6.66
C CYS A 122 -13.22 2.36 7.31
N ALA A 123 -12.90 3.65 7.24
CA ALA A 123 -11.73 4.25 7.87
C ALA A 123 -11.98 5.72 8.24
N GLN A 124 -11.35 6.20 9.32
CA GLN A 124 -11.42 7.59 9.76
C GLN A 124 -10.36 8.45 9.09
N LEU A 125 -9.30 7.85 8.57
CA LEU A 125 -8.20 8.53 7.91
C LEU A 125 -7.60 7.61 6.83
N VAL A 126 -7.28 8.18 5.68
CA VAL A 126 -6.47 7.53 4.64
C VAL A 126 -5.14 8.25 4.52
N ILE A 127 -4.04 7.52 4.57
CA ILE A 127 -2.70 8.02 4.26
C ILE A 127 -2.18 7.22 3.08
N THR A 128 -1.78 7.90 2.01
CA THR A 128 -1.19 7.25 0.84
C THR A 128 0.23 7.74 0.63
N TYR A 129 1.14 6.85 0.26
CA TYR A 129 2.52 7.19 -0.07
C TYR A 129 2.85 6.83 -1.51
N GLU A 130 3.16 7.86 -2.31
CA GLU A 130 3.51 7.75 -3.74
C GLU A 130 2.57 6.83 -4.54
N SER A 131 1.27 6.99 -4.33
CA SER A 131 0.25 6.23 -5.04
C SER A 131 0.07 6.74 -6.46
N PRO A 132 0.21 5.88 -7.49
CA PRO A 132 0.06 6.31 -8.86
C PRO A 132 -1.42 6.55 -9.20
N LEU A 133 -1.74 7.74 -9.68
CA LEU A 133 -3.09 8.13 -10.12
C LEU A 133 -3.03 8.61 -11.58
N PRO A 134 -2.77 7.71 -12.55
CA PRO A 134 -2.53 8.09 -13.94
C PRO A 134 -3.75 8.68 -14.64
N TRP A 135 -4.95 8.50 -14.10
CA TRP A 135 -6.18 9.13 -14.57
C TRP A 135 -6.35 10.58 -14.08
N VAL A 136 -5.58 11.01 -13.08
CA VAL A 136 -5.52 12.40 -12.60
C VAL A 136 -4.40 13.14 -13.31
N LEU A 137 -3.19 12.56 -13.29
CA LEU A 137 -2.04 13.11 -13.98
C LEU A 137 -1.35 12.00 -14.80
N HIS A 138 -1.48 12.12 -16.13
CA HIS A 138 -0.81 11.17 -17.02
C HIS A 138 0.70 11.34 -16.96
N ARG A 139 1.41 10.23 -16.83
CA ARG A 139 2.87 10.23 -16.89
C ARG A 139 3.32 9.93 -18.32
N GLU A 140 3.74 10.94 -19.04
CA GLU A 140 4.15 10.84 -20.45
C GLU A 140 5.39 9.99 -20.72
N THR A 141 6.13 9.61 -19.70
CA THR A 141 7.42 8.92 -19.92
C THR A 141 7.22 7.46 -20.24
N GLY A 142 7.63 7.09 -21.43
CA GLY A 142 7.98 5.78 -21.98
C GLY A 142 7.93 4.58 -21.04
N ARG A 143 6.74 4.27 -20.49
CA ARG A 143 6.54 3.00 -19.79
C ARG A 143 6.67 1.92 -20.86
N PRO A 144 7.59 0.96 -20.71
CA PRO A 144 7.65 -0.17 -21.62
C PRO A 144 6.25 -0.79 -21.72
N GLN A 145 5.83 -1.21 -22.89
CA GLN A 145 4.64 -2.06 -23.01
C GLN A 145 4.84 -3.26 -22.09
N LEU A 146 3.76 -3.74 -21.46
CA LEU A 146 3.83 -5.01 -20.75
C LEU A 146 4.16 -6.10 -21.77
N GLY A 147 5.15 -6.92 -21.46
CA GLY A 147 5.43 -8.13 -22.22
C GLY A 147 4.33 -9.19 -22.02
N ASP A 148 4.50 -10.31 -22.69
CA ASP A 148 3.55 -11.44 -22.59
C ASP A 148 3.89 -12.40 -21.45
N ASP A 149 5.03 -12.21 -20.77
CA ASP A 149 5.51 -13.06 -19.68
C ASP A 149 5.47 -12.30 -18.34
N PRO A 150 4.47 -12.56 -17.49
CA PRO A 150 4.33 -11.90 -16.20
C PRO A 150 5.49 -12.12 -15.24
N GLU A 151 6.15 -13.27 -15.28
CA GLU A 151 7.29 -13.60 -14.42
C GLU A 151 8.51 -12.76 -14.79
N TYR A 152 8.74 -12.61 -16.09
CA TYR A 152 9.81 -11.73 -16.60
C TYR A 152 9.53 -10.26 -16.32
N GLU A 153 8.27 -9.83 -16.43
CA GLU A 153 7.87 -8.46 -16.06
C GLU A 153 8.12 -8.17 -14.57
N ALA A 154 7.94 -9.13 -13.68
CA ALA A 154 8.28 -8.99 -12.27
C ALA A 154 9.78 -8.72 -12.06
N GLU A 155 10.67 -9.42 -12.78
CA GLU A 155 12.11 -9.17 -12.73
C GLU A 155 12.45 -7.76 -13.23
N ILE A 156 11.93 -7.37 -14.41
CA ILE A 156 12.14 -6.03 -14.99
C ILE A 156 11.63 -4.95 -14.04
N PHE A 157 10.46 -5.13 -13.47
CA PHE A 157 9.87 -4.19 -12.51
C PHE A 157 10.76 -4.03 -11.28
N PHE A 158 11.24 -5.13 -10.69
CA PHE A 158 12.12 -5.07 -9.52
C PHE A 158 13.44 -4.34 -9.84
N ARG A 159 14.06 -4.68 -10.97
CA ARG A 159 15.31 -4.05 -11.41
C ARG A 159 15.16 -2.54 -11.61
N ARG A 160 14.02 -2.11 -12.11
CA ARG A 160 13.71 -0.69 -12.34
C ARG A 160 13.37 0.05 -11.05
N MET A 161 12.52 -0.54 -10.18
CA MET A 161 12.01 0.13 -8.99
C MET A 161 12.98 0.07 -7.81
N VAL A 162 13.79 -0.96 -7.73
CA VAL A 162 14.77 -1.16 -6.66
C VAL A 162 16.19 -0.96 -7.19
N SER A 163 16.78 -1.92 -7.85
CA SER A 163 18.01 -1.83 -8.64
C SER A 163 18.42 -3.19 -9.23
N ASN A 164 19.25 -3.17 -10.27
CA ASN A 164 19.90 -4.37 -10.80
C ASN A 164 20.75 -5.07 -9.74
N SER A 165 21.56 -4.30 -9.00
CA SER A 165 22.44 -4.86 -7.96
C SER A 165 21.67 -5.50 -6.79
N ALA A 166 20.47 -4.99 -6.46
CA ALA A 166 19.62 -5.61 -5.45
C ALA A 166 19.08 -6.94 -5.95
N TRP A 167 18.65 -7.03 -7.21
CA TRP A 167 18.21 -8.28 -7.81
C TRP A 167 19.29 -9.35 -7.80
N GLU A 168 20.51 -9.00 -8.21
CA GLU A 168 21.64 -9.92 -8.24
C GLU A 168 22.05 -10.45 -6.87
N ARG A 169 21.77 -9.70 -5.80
CA ARG A 169 22.01 -10.14 -4.42
C ARG A 169 20.94 -11.08 -3.85
N LEU A 170 19.77 -11.16 -4.48
CA LEU A 170 18.74 -12.10 -4.06
C LEU A 170 19.21 -13.54 -4.31
N SER A 171 18.88 -14.45 -3.40
CA SER A 171 18.97 -15.88 -3.63
C SER A 171 18.06 -16.30 -4.78
N GLU A 172 18.35 -17.45 -5.41
CA GLU A 172 17.48 -17.96 -6.49
C GLU A 172 16.06 -18.21 -5.99
N HIS A 173 15.91 -18.72 -4.77
CA HIS A 173 14.59 -18.89 -4.13
C HIS A 173 13.82 -17.56 -3.99
N GLU A 174 14.50 -16.47 -3.64
CA GLU A 174 13.87 -15.15 -3.53
C GLU A 174 13.51 -14.58 -4.91
N ARG A 175 14.35 -14.77 -5.92
CA ARG A 175 14.05 -14.35 -7.30
C ARG A 175 12.85 -15.12 -7.83
N GLU A 176 12.83 -16.43 -7.64
CA GLU A 176 11.71 -17.28 -8.03
C GLU A 176 10.41 -16.86 -7.33
N SER A 177 10.48 -16.63 -6.03
CA SER A 177 9.32 -16.11 -5.28
C SER A 177 8.80 -14.78 -5.82
N ARG A 178 9.68 -13.88 -6.31
CA ARG A 178 9.27 -12.62 -6.95
C ARG A 178 8.65 -12.85 -8.34
N ARG A 179 9.20 -13.76 -9.13
CA ARG A 179 8.64 -14.09 -10.45
C ARG A 179 7.23 -14.67 -10.32
N LEU A 180 7.02 -15.57 -9.35
CA LEU A 180 5.70 -16.13 -9.06
C LEU A 180 4.64 -15.09 -8.65
N ASP A 181 5.03 -13.89 -8.19
CA ASP A 181 4.14 -12.78 -7.94
C ASP A 181 3.83 -11.96 -9.22
N GLY A 182 4.43 -12.33 -10.35
CA GLY A 182 4.30 -11.66 -11.65
C GLY A 182 2.87 -11.49 -12.14
N PRO A 183 2.00 -12.52 -12.10
CA PRO A 183 0.61 -12.40 -12.53
C PRO A 183 -0.16 -11.30 -11.77
N ALA A 184 0.05 -11.17 -10.45
CA ALA A 184 -0.58 -10.12 -9.64
C ALA A 184 -0.04 -8.74 -10.01
N LEU A 185 1.28 -8.61 -10.15
CA LEU A 185 1.91 -7.38 -10.62
C LEU A 185 1.40 -6.98 -12.01
N PHE A 186 1.27 -7.94 -12.92
CA PHE A 186 0.78 -7.69 -14.27
C PHE A 186 -0.64 -7.12 -14.26
N SER A 187 -1.53 -7.65 -13.41
CA SER A 187 -2.88 -7.14 -13.21
C SER A 187 -2.88 -5.69 -12.67
N ASP A 188 -2.07 -5.42 -11.63
CA ASP A 188 -1.90 -4.06 -11.09
C ASP A 188 -1.43 -3.07 -12.17
N LEU A 189 -0.41 -3.45 -12.96
CA LEU A 189 0.14 -2.59 -14.01
C LEU A 189 -0.81 -2.41 -15.19
N ALA A 190 -1.58 -3.43 -15.55
CA ALA A 190 -2.58 -3.34 -16.59
C ALA A 190 -3.63 -2.29 -16.25
N LEU A 191 -4.18 -2.32 -15.02
CA LEU A 191 -5.12 -1.30 -14.55
C LEU A 191 -4.56 0.12 -14.69
N LEU A 192 -3.33 0.35 -14.25
CA LEU A 192 -2.68 1.67 -14.31
C LEU A 192 -2.39 2.17 -15.74
N ARG A 193 -2.55 1.31 -16.75
CA ARG A 193 -2.24 1.61 -18.17
C ARG A 193 -3.47 1.67 -19.07
N THR A 194 -4.62 1.23 -18.61
CA THR A 194 -5.86 1.20 -19.44
C THR A 194 -6.40 2.59 -19.78
N GLY A 195 -5.98 3.63 -19.06
CA GLY A 195 -6.59 4.97 -19.14
C GLY A 195 -8.01 5.03 -18.54
N ALA A 196 -8.51 3.94 -17.99
CA ALA A 196 -9.77 3.93 -17.27
C ALA A 196 -9.67 4.76 -15.98
N VAL A 197 -10.77 5.41 -15.60
CA VAL A 197 -10.94 6.11 -14.32
C VAL A 197 -11.66 5.15 -13.38
N PRO A 198 -10.97 4.46 -12.45
CA PRO A 198 -11.60 3.45 -11.61
C PRO A 198 -12.55 4.06 -10.57
N PHE A 199 -12.30 5.29 -10.14
CA PHE A 199 -13.12 6.08 -9.21
C PHE A 199 -12.81 7.56 -9.34
N ASP A 200 -13.77 8.42 -8.94
CA ASP A 200 -13.59 9.87 -8.88
C ASP A 200 -13.16 10.30 -7.47
N LEU A 201 -12.03 11.01 -7.36
CA LEU A 201 -11.54 11.55 -6.08
C LEU A 201 -12.45 12.67 -5.53
N ALA A 202 -13.30 13.28 -6.32
CA ALA A 202 -14.31 14.21 -5.85
C ALA A 202 -15.35 13.54 -4.93
N ASP A 203 -15.54 12.22 -5.05
CA ASP A 203 -16.47 11.43 -4.23
C ASP A 203 -15.89 11.04 -2.87
N LEU A 204 -14.59 11.25 -2.64
CA LEU A 204 -13.93 10.93 -1.37
C LEU A 204 -14.51 11.78 -0.23
N LYS A 205 -14.98 11.11 0.83
CA LYS A 205 -15.55 11.74 2.04
C LYS A 205 -14.66 11.59 3.27
N THR A 206 -13.65 10.75 3.20
CA THR A 206 -12.72 10.45 4.29
C THR A 206 -11.54 11.42 4.24
N PRO A 207 -11.16 12.07 5.36
CA PRO A 207 -9.93 12.85 5.44
C PRO A 207 -8.74 12.04 4.92
N THR A 208 -7.96 12.64 4.04
CA THR A 208 -6.90 11.93 3.33
C THR A 208 -5.62 12.75 3.30
N LEU A 209 -4.49 12.13 3.64
CA LEU A 209 -3.17 12.69 3.47
C LEU A 209 -2.44 11.96 2.34
N TYR A 210 -2.17 12.67 1.25
CA TYR A 210 -1.34 12.17 0.17
C TYR A 210 0.12 12.58 0.40
N VAL A 211 1.02 11.61 0.48
CA VAL A 211 2.43 11.81 0.83
C VAL A 211 3.34 11.38 -0.31
N TYR A 212 4.41 12.13 -0.52
CA TYR A 212 5.47 11.76 -1.46
C TYR A 212 6.85 12.14 -0.90
N GLY A 213 7.90 11.56 -1.46
CA GLY A 213 9.28 11.84 -1.09
C GLY A 213 10.00 12.69 -2.14
N ASP A 214 11.14 13.28 -1.75
CA ASP A 214 12.03 14.08 -2.61
C ASP A 214 12.97 13.21 -3.47
N GLY A 215 12.53 12.02 -3.84
CA GLY A 215 13.27 11.08 -4.68
C GLY A 215 13.23 11.42 -6.19
N PRO A 216 13.73 10.52 -7.06
CA PRO A 216 13.88 10.77 -8.51
C PRO A 216 12.58 11.07 -9.28
N VAL A 217 11.42 10.84 -8.68
CA VAL A 217 10.10 11.08 -9.28
C VAL A 217 9.32 12.18 -8.56
N GLU A 218 9.98 12.96 -7.73
CA GLU A 218 9.42 14.07 -6.95
C GLU A 218 8.58 15.02 -7.79
N GLU A 219 9.08 15.51 -8.92
CA GLU A 219 8.40 16.47 -9.77
C GLU A 219 7.02 15.96 -10.24
N TYR A 220 6.92 14.67 -10.58
CA TYR A 220 5.65 14.06 -10.93
C TYR A 220 4.67 14.08 -9.76
N TYR A 221 5.12 13.66 -8.58
CA TYR A 221 4.24 13.61 -7.39
C TYR A 221 3.89 15.00 -6.87
N ARG A 222 4.80 15.96 -6.96
CA ARG A 222 4.50 17.37 -6.65
C ARG A 222 3.40 17.91 -7.56
N SER A 223 3.53 17.73 -8.88
CA SER A 223 2.51 18.14 -9.84
C SER A 223 1.17 17.43 -9.62
N LEU A 224 1.20 16.15 -9.24
CA LEU A 224 -0.01 15.41 -8.86
C LEU A 224 -0.65 16.01 -7.60
N CYS A 225 0.13 16.34 -6.59
CA CYS A 225 -0.35 16.95 -5.35
C CYS A 225 -1.01 18.31 -5.56
N ASP A 226 -0.47 19.13 -6.47
CA ASP A 226 -1.07 20.42 -6.86
C ASP A 226 -2.47 20.23 -7.44
N LEU A 227 -2.68 19.18 -8.24
CA LEU A 227 -4.00 18.84 -8.78
C LEU A 227 -4.93 18.32 -7.69
N LEU A 228 -4.46 17.39 -6.86
CA LEU A 228 -5.26 16.76 -5.81
C LEU A 228 -5.85 17.79 -4.84
N GLY A 229 -5.06 18.79 -4.42
CA GLY A 229 -5.53 19.87 -3.55
C GLY A 229 -6.64 20.73 -4.16
N THR A 230 -6.76 20.75 -5.49
CA THR A 230 -7.86 21.46 -6.18
C THR A 230 -9.10 20.61 -6.41
N MET A 231 -8.95 19.27 -6.43
CA MET A 231 -10.05 18.34 -6.72
C MET A 231 -10.94 18.08 -5.50
N ASN A 232 -10.34 17.96 -4.32
CA ASN A 232 -11.08 17.66 -3.10
C ASN A 232 -10.40 18.28 -1.87
N PRO A 233 -11.10 19.17 -1.11
CA PRO A 233 -10.53 19.83 0.07
C PRO A 233 -10.22 18.89 1.24
N LEU A 234 -10.68 17.65 1.21
CA LEU A 234 -10.34 16.63 2.20
C LEU A 234 -9.01 15.95 1.91
N ILE A 235 -8.37 16.25 0.77
CA ILE A 235 -7.05 15.72 0.43
C ILE A 235 -5.99 16.77 0.77
N GLU A 236 -5.30 16.55 1.88
CA GLU A 236 -4.07 17.26 2.20
C GLU A 236 -2.88 16.58 1.53
N THR A 237 -1.85 17.35 1.23
CA THR A 237 -0.63 16.83 0.59
C THR A 237 0.59 17.17 1.43
N ARG A 238 1.58 16.25 1.46
CA ARG A 238 2.82 16.46 2.22
C ARG A 238 4.02 15.81 1.56
N GLU A 239 5.08 16.58 1.45
CA GLU A 239 6.40 16.07 1.08
C GLU A 239 7.15 15.60 2.33
N ILE A 240 7.90 14.48 2.22
CA ILE A 240 8.88 14.07 3.22
C ILE A 240 10.27 14.06 2.60
N HIS A 241 11.22 14.67 3.32
CA HIS A 241 12.58 14.83 2.81
C HIS A 241 13.45 13.59 3.04
N HIS A 242 14.43 13.41 2.14
CA HIS A 242 15.37 12.27 2.15
C HIS A 242 14.67 10.91 2.07
N ALA A 243 13.55 10.86 1.35
CA ALA A 243 12.72 9.69 1.20
C ALA A 243 12.46 9.38 -0.28
N GLY A 244 12.70 8.14 -0.67
CA GLY A 244 12.36 7.62 -2.00
C GLY A 244 11.13 6.72 -1.95
N HIS A 245 10.84 6.06 -3.06
CA HIS A 245 9.64 5.20 -3.20
C HIS A 245 9.51 4.12 -2.11
N GLY A 246 10.61 3.63 -1.57
CA GLY A 246 10.63 2.62 -0.51
C GLY A 246 10.68 3.19 0.91
N ALA A 247 10.08 4.36 1.21
CA ALA A 247 10.18 5.02 2.50
C ALA A 247 9.71 4.15 3.69
N HIS A 248 8.74 3.27 3.51
CA HIS A 248 8.31 2.32 4.55
C HIS A 248 9.43 1.36 5.00
N LEU A 249 10.46 1.18 4.16
CA LEU A 249 11.66 0.39 4.47
C LEU A 249 12.83 1.27 4.96
N SER A 250 13.03 2.45 4.36
CA SER A 250 14.19 3.32 4.61
C SER A 250 13.94 4.39 5.66
N ASN A 251 12.72 4.89 5.77
CA ASN A 251 12.33 6.05 6.61
C ASN A 251 11.16 5.72 7.55
N PRO A 252 11.14 4.54 8.23
CA PRO A 252 9.98 4.12 9.02
C PRO A 252 9.68 5.06 10.19
N GLU A 253 10.67 5.73 10.75
CA GLU A 253 10.51 6.70 11.84
C GLU A 253 9.73 7.94 11.36
N GLN A 254 10.07 8.47 10.18
CA GLN A 254 9.38 9.63 9.62
C GLN A 254 7.92 9.29 9.31
N LEU A 255 7.66 8.12 8.74
CA LEU A 255 6.29 7.66 8.45
C LEU A 255 5.48 7.42 9.73
N ALA A 256 6.07 6.82 10.76
CA ALA A 256 5.41 6.62 12.04
C ALA A 256 5.04 7.97 12.71
N SER A 257 5.97 8.93 12.69
CA SER A 257 5.70 10.28 13.20
C SER A 257 4.61 10.98 12.41
N LEU A 258 4.61 10.82 11.08
CA LEU A 258 3.60 11.39 10.20
C LEU A 258 2.20 10.81 10.49
N ILE A 259 2.08 9.49 10.67
CA ILE A 259 0.82 8.83 11.04
C ILE A 259 0.31 9.40 12.36
N SER A 260 1.17 9.48 13.39
CA SER A 260 0.79 10.00 14.72
C SER A 260 0.34 11.46 14.66
N GLN A 261 1.12 12.33 14.02
CA GLN A 261 0.79 13.75 13.90
C GLN A 261 -0.51 14.00 13.14
N THR A 262 -0.73 13.27 12.04
CA THR A 262 -1.95 13.42 11.24
C THR A 262 -3.17 12.95 12.02
N TRP A 263 -3.05 11.84 12.77
CA TRP A 263 -4.12 11.37 13.63
C TRP A 263 -4.45 12.36 14.77
N GLU A 264 -3.44 12.90 15.43
CA GLU A 264 -3.61 13.93 16.49
C GLU A 264 -4.31 15.18 15.94
N GLN A 265 -3.91 15.65 14.75
CA GLN A 265 -4.54 16.80 14.09
C GLN A 265 -6.00 16.53 13.76
N LEU A 266 -6.32 15.34 13.24
CA LEU A 266 -7.70 14.93 12.95
C LEU A 266 -8.56 14.93 14.22
N CYS A 267 -8.06 14.33 15.32
CA CYS A 267 -8.78 14.28 16.59
C CYS A 267 -8.97 15.67 17.25
N ALA A 268 -8.05 16.60 17.02
CA ALA A 268 -8.16 17.96 17.53
C ALA A 268 -9.15 18.83 16.75
N SER A 269 -9.53 18.42 15.53
CA SER A 269 -10.43 19.15 14.63
C SER A 269 -11.87 18.62 14.67
N ALA A 270 -12.10 17.46 15.30
CA ALA A 270 -13.39 16.79 15.47
C ALA A 270 -14.08 17.21 16.78
#